data_c232cea884d1a29a6aa09b4003ebc93d
#
_entry.id   c232cea884d1a29a6aa09b4003ebc93d
#
_cell.length_a   1.000
_cell.length_b   1.000
_cell.length_c   1.000
_cell.angle_alpha   90.00
_cell.angle_beta   90.00
_cell.angle_gamma   90.00
#
_symmetry.space_group_name_H-M   'P 1'
#
loop_
_entity.id
_entity.type
_entity.pdbx_description
1 polymer ?
#
loop_
_entity_poly.entity_id
_entity_poly.type
_entity_poly.pdbx_seq_one_letter_code
_entity_poly.pdbx_strand_id
1 'polypeptide(L)'
;LKFTGNGSEGGKPLDFTNSVGLEGTWFKDGKTLPVKLAAGGQSSVPASGRWYEMVTDESDAAFEAKAQGFYKAVLAGDKTGAAKYVDFPLRVNQNGKGHLVRSAAELSAQWDRIFTPAYLDILKKEMPHDMSVSKGQAMLGAGDVWFSSKGASALNLP
;
A
#
# COMPACT_ATOMS: atom_id res chain seq x y z
N LEU A 1 5.97 14.18 19.42
CA LEU A 1 5.14 14.61 18.28
C LEU A 1 4.04 15.54 18.75
N LYS A 2 3.67 16.51 17.92
CA LYS A 2 2.64 17.50 18.21
C LYS A 2 1.73 17.61 17.00
N PHE A 3 0.44 17.69 17.21
CA PHE A 3 -0.55 17.91 16.14
C PHE A 3 -0.36 19.27 15.49
N THR A 4 -0.56 19.34 14.18
CA THR A 4 -0.50 20.57 13.38
C THR A 4 -1.82 20.83 12.67
N GLY A 5 -2.18 22.10 12.50
CA GLY A 5 -3.42 22.51 11.85
C GLY A 5 -3.55 24.03 11.79
N ASN A 6 -4.58 24.51 11.11
CA ASN A 6 -4.84 25.95 10.92
C ASN A 6 -5.47 26.63 12.14
N GLY A 7 -5.32 26.06 13.32
CA GLY A 7 -5.92 26.52 14.55
C GLY A 7 -7.18 25.75 14.91
N SER A 8 -7.57 25.88 16.17
CA SER A 8 -8.75 25.22 16.70
C SER A 8 -10.02 25.85 16.18
N GLU A 9 -10.83 25.13 15.44
CA GLU A 9 -12.23 25.52 15.27
C GLU A 9 -12.90 25.53 16.65
N GLY A 10 -13.35 26.68 17.07
CA GLY A 10 -14.05 26.85 18.36
C GLY A 10 -13.19 26.77 19.61
N GLY A 11 -11.87 27.02 19.52
CA GLY A 11 -10.98 27.07 20.70
C GLY A 11 -10.60 25.71 21.29
N LYS A 12 -10.93 24.59 20.62
CA LYS A 12 -10.53 23.25 21.09
C LYS A 12 -9.05 22.99 20.75
N PRO A 13 -8.28 22.36 21.65
CA PRO A 13 -6.93 21.92 21.32
C PRO A 13 -6.91 21.02 20.09
N LEU A 14 -5.81 21.08 19.33
CA LEU A 14 -5.59 20.14 18.22
C LEU A 14 -5.43 18.72 18.75
N ASP A 15 -6.18 17.79 18.16
CA ASP A 15 -6.14 16.37 18.43
C ASP A 15 -6.19 15.57 17.11
N PHE A 16 -6.34 14.26 17.22
CA PHE A 16 -6.41 13.36 16.06
C PHE A 16 -7.59 13.65 15.13
N THR A 17 -8.67 14.23 15.63
CA THR A 17 -9.92 14.43 14.87
C THR A 17 -9.96 15.75 14.11
N ASN A 18 -9.17 16.74 14.51
CA ASN A 18 -9.20 18.10 13.99
C ASN A 18 -7.83 18.63 13.50
N SER A 19 -6.82 17.78 13.44
CA SER A 19 -5.49 18.12 12.95
C SER A 19 -5.31 17.76 11.47
N VAL A 20 -4.37 18.44 10.81
CA VAL A 20 -3.97 18.16 9.44
C VAL A 20 -2.64 17.42 9.36
N GLY A 21 -2.04 17.12 10.49
CA GLY A 21 -0.79 16.38 10.54
C GLY A 21 -0.17 16.29 11.93
N LEU A 22 0.99 15.68 11.97
CA LEU A 22 1.85 15.54 13.15
C LEU A 22 3.26 15.99 12.81
N GLU A 23 3.86 16.82 13.64
CA GLU A 23 5.26 17.22 13.53
C GLU A 23 6.01 16.95 14.82
N GLY A 24 7.30 16.69 14.69
CA GLY A 24 8.16 16.49 15.85
C GLY A 24 9.44 15.76 15.49
N THR A 25 9.96 15.02 16.45
CA THR A 25 11.24 14.35 16.33
C THR A 25 11.07 12.89 16.73
N TRP A 26 11.63 12.02 15.93
CA TRP A 26 11.81 10.61 16.25
C TRP A 26 13.24 10.37 16.72
N PHE A 27 13.38 9.61 17.80
CA PHE A 27 14.68 9.31 18.39
C PHE A 27 14.84 7.79 18.54
N LYS A 28 15.96 7.27 18.07
CA LYS A 28 16.37 5.88 18.26
C LYS A 28 17.90 5.75 18.15
N ASP A 29 18.49 4.98 19.07
CA ASP A 29 19.92 4.63 19.07
C ASP A 29 20.85 5.83 18.89
N GLY A 30 20.57 6.94 19.60
CA GLY A 30 21.35 8.17 19.53
C GLY A 30 21.13 9.00 18.27
N LYS A 31 20.29 8.56 17.34
CA LYS A 31 19.94 9.31 16.13
C LYS A 31 18.62 10.03 16.29
N THR A 32 18.58 11.24 15.82
CA THR A 32 17.40 12.10 15.85
C THR A 32 17.00 12.44 14.41
N LEU A 33 15.74 12.18 14.07
CA LEU A 33 15.19 12.50 12.75
C LEU A 33 13.96 13.38 12.90
N PRO A 34 13.80 14.45 12.10
CA PRO A 34 12.58 15.20 12.04
C PRO A 34 11.48 14.32 11.45
N VAL A 35 10.28 14.40 12.02
CA VAL A 35 9.08 13.71 11.52
C VAL A 35 8.06 14.77 11.15
N LYS A 36 7.55 14.67 9.92
CA LYS A 36 6.44 15.47 9.45
C LYS A 36 5.47 14.55 8.73
N LEU A 37 4.29 14.36 9.33
CA LEU A 37 3.21 13.56 8.76
C LEU A 37 2.07 14.51 8.41
N ALA A 38 1.54 14.39 7.21
CA ALA A 38 0.35 15.10 6.78
C ALA A 38 -0.82 14.12 6.71
N ALA A 39 -2.01 14.59 7.08
CA ALA A 39 -3.23 13.82 6.88
C ALA A 39 -3.51 13.74 5.36
N GLY A 40 -3.47 12.54 4.81
CA GLY A 40 -3.62 12.28 3.37
C GLY A 40 -5.08 12.11 2.91
N GLY A 41 -6.05 12.35 3.77
CA GLY A 41 -7.47 12.17 3.51
C GLY A 41 -8.19 11.60 4.74
N GLN A 42 -9.51 11.75 4.78
CA GLN A 42 -10.33 11.06 5.77
C GLN A 42 -10.64 9.66 5.25
N SER A 43 -10.09 8.65 5.90
CA SER A 43 -10.59 7.30 5.81
C SER A 43 -11.44 7.04 7.05
N SER A 44 -12.72 6.81 6.88
CA SER A 44 -13.56 6.32 7.97
C SER A 44 -13.23 4.84 8.17
N VAL A 45 -12.73 4.48 9.35
CA VAL A 45 -12.68 3.08 9.74
C VAL A 45 -14.13 2.55 9.73
N PRO A 46 -14.41 1.43 9.04
CA PRO A 46 -15.72 0.85 9.03
C PRO A 46 -16.25 0.57 10.44
N ALA A 47 -17.57 0.56 10.60
CA ALA A 47 -18.22 0.31 11.90
C ALA A 47 -17.83 -1.03 12.55
N SER A 48 -17.42 -2.01 11.74
CA SER A 48 -16.88 -3.30 12.20
C SER A 48 -15.52 -3.19 12.89
N GLY A 49 -14.82 -2.06 12.73
CA GLY A 49 -13.42 -1.89 13.15
C GLY A 49 -12.40 -2.59 12.25
N ARG A 50 -12.85 -3.20 11.13
CA ARG A 50 -11.98 -3.88 10.16
C ARG A 50 -11.68 -2.95 8.99
N TRP A 51 -10.39 -2.69 8.76
CA TRP A 51 -9.93 -1.78 7.70
C TRP A 51 -10.24 -2.29 6.28
N TYR A 52 -10.12 -3.60 6.06
CA TYR A 52 -10.29 -4.24 4.75
C TYR A 52 -11.60 -5.01 4.60
N GLU A 53 -12.66 -4.72 5.39
CA GLU A 53 -13.93 -5.45 5.31
C GLU A 53 -14.58 -5.38 3.91
N MET A 54 -14.35 -4.30 3.16
CA MET A 54 -14.83 -4.15 1.79
C MET A 54 -14.03 -4.94 0.77
N VAL A 55 -12.89 -5.52 1.16
CA VAL A 55 -11.98 -6.28 0.29
C VAL A 55 -12.07 -7.77 0.57
N THR A 56 -12.15 -8.16 1.85
CA THR A 56 -12.01 -9.55 2.29
C THR A 56 -12.75 -9.83 3.58
N ASP A 57 -13.16 -11.09 3.76
CA ASP A 57 -13.69 -11.59 5.04
C ASP A 57 -12.59 -12.02 6.02
N GLU A 58 -11.34 -12.07 5.58
CA GLU A 58 -10.20 -12.38 6.46
C GLU A 58 -9.91 -11.22 7.42
N SER A 59 -9.16 -11.50 8.49
CA SER A 59 -8.67 -10.42 9.36
C SER A 59 -7.74 -9.47 8.61
N ASP A 60 -7.70 -8.20 9.03
CA ASP A 60 -6.81 -7.20 8.43
C ASP A 60 -5.36 -7.65 8.45
N ALA A 61 -4.91 -8.24 9.56
CA ALA A 61 -3.55 -8.78 9.68
C ALA A 61 -3.25 -9.91 8.69
N ALA A 62 -4.21 -10.81 8.42
CA ALA A 62 -4.04 -11.88 7.45
C ALA A 62 -3.97 -11.34 6.02
N PHE A 63 -4.82 -10.36 5.71
CA PHE A 63 -4.80 -9.70 4.41
C PHE A 63 -3.50 -8.92 4.17
N GLU A 64 -3.06 -8.13 5.14
CA GLU A 64 -1.79 -7.40 5.06
C GLU A 64 -0.60 -8.32 4.94
N ALA A 65 -0.62 -9.48 5.59
CA ALA A 65 0.44 -10.47 5.45
C ALA A 65 0.61 -10.95 4.00
N LYS A 66 -0.47 -11.06 3.22
CA LYS A 66 -0.41 -11.38 1.78
C LYS A 66 0.24 -10.25 0.99
N ALA A 67 -0.20 -9.00 1.23
CA ALA A 67 0.36 -7.84 0.55
C ALA A 67 1.85 -7.66 0.88
N GLN A 68 2.22 -7.83 2.15
CA GLN A 68 3.63 -7.81 2.59
C GLN A 68 4.44 -8.96 2.00
N GLY A 69 3.84 -10.16 1.89
CA GLY A 69 4.46 -11.31 1.26
C GLY A 69 4.80 -11.07 -0.21
N PHE A 70 3.84 -10.53 -0.98
CA PHE A 70 4.05 -10.09 -2.35
C PHE A 70 5.18 -9.05 -2.44
N TYR A 71 5.06 -8.00 -1.66
CA TYR A 71 6.01 -6.88 -1.63
C TYR A 71 7.45 -7.34 -1.35
N LYS A 72 7.64 -8.14 -0.29
CA LYS A 72 8.96 -8.66 0.10
C LYS A 72 9.54 -9.56 -0.98
N ALA A 73 8.74 -10.46 -1.55
CA ALA A 73 9.18 -11.36 -2.61
C ALA A 73 9.59 -10.60 -3.88
N VAL A 74 8.82 -9.58 -4.27
CA VAL A 74 9.14 -8.73 -5.42
C VAL A 74 10.47 -8.00 -5.20
N LEU A 75 10.66 -7.35 -4.06
CA LEU A 75 11.91 -6.63 -3.77
C LEU A 75 13.12 -7.56 -3.64
N ALA A 76 12.91 -8.80 -3.24
CA ALA A 76 13.96 -9.82 -3.17
C ALA A 76 14.25 -10.49 -4.53
N GLY A 77 13.46 -10.21 -5.57
CA GLY A 77 13.55 -10.90 -6.87
C GLY A 77 13.08 -12.36 -6.83
N ASP A 78 12.35 -12.75 -5.77
CA ASP A 78 11.80 -14.11 -5.62
C ASP A 78 10.54 -14.27 -6.46
N LYS A 79 10.73 -14.64 -7.74
CA LYS A 79 9.65 -14.85 -8.71
C LYS A 79 8.61 -15.87 -8.25
N THR A 80 9.07 -16.96 -7.68
CA THR A 80 8.21 -18.06 -7.19
C THR A 80 7.45 -17.66 -5.93
N GLY A 81 8.11 -16.98 -5.02
CA GLY A 81 7.50 -16.46 -3.80
C GLY A 81 6.44 -15.40 -4.12
N ALA A 82 6.74 -14.46 -5.00
CA ALA A 82 5.79 -13.43 -5.42
C ALA A 82 4.53 -14.00 -6.05
N ALA A 83 4.68 -15.02 -6.91
CA ALA A 83 3.55 -15.65 -7.59
C ALA A 83 2.52 -16.29 -6.65
N LYS A 84 2.91 -16.66 -5.42
CA LYS A 84 2.01 -17.21 -4.40
C LYS A 84 0.98 -16.18 -3.88
N TYR A 85 1.31 -14.91 -4.03
CA TYR A 85 0.50 -13.79 -3.56
C TYR A 85 -0.16 -13.01 -4.70
N VAL A 86 -0.27 -13.63 -5.88
CA VAL A 86 -0.92 -13.04 -7.06
C VAL A 86 -2.28 -13.69 -7.31
N ASP A 87 -3.29 -12.85 -7.50
CA ASP A 87 -4.62 -13.27 -7.99
C ASP A 87 -4.60 -13.28 -9.52
N PHE A 88 -4.31 -14.45 -10.09
CA PHE A 88 -4.30 -14.60 -11.55
C PHE A 88 -5.71 -14.66 -12.14
N PRO A 89 -5.94 -14.04 -13.31
CA PRO A 89 -4.98 -13.34 -14.16
C PRO A 89 -4.61 -11.96 -13.60
N LEU A 90 -3.31 -11.70 -13.46
CA LEU A 90 -2.77 -10.41 -13.04
C LEU A 90 -2.85 -9.40 -14.19
N ARG A 91 -3.47 -8.27 -13.95
CA ARG A 91 -3.49 -7.16 -14.91
C ARG A 91 -2.23 -6.32 -14.77
N VAL A 92 -1.55 -6.09 -15.90
CA VAL A 92 -0.38 -5.20 -15.94
C VAL A 92 -0.70 -4.03 -16.88
N ASN A 93 -0.69 -2.82 -16.35
CA ASN A 93 -0.96 -1.59 -17.08
C ASN A 93 0.33 -0.79 -17.24
N GLN A 94 0.57 -0.28 -18.45
CA GLN A 94 1.68 0.63 -18.76
C GLN A 94 1.30 1.55 -19.91
N ASN A 95 1.58 2.85 -19.79
CA ASN A 95 1.34 3.83 -20.86
C ASN A 95 -0.10 3.78 -21.43
N GLY A 96 -1.10 3.63 -20.55
CA GLY A 96 -2.51 3.56 -20.94
C GLY A 96 -2.93 2.25 -21.62
N LYS A 97 -2.02 1.28 -21.76
CA LYS A 97 -2.31 -0.07 -22.26
C LYS A 97 -2.23 -1.09 -21.14
N GLY A 98 -3.09 -2.09 -21.20
CA GLY A 98 -3.09 -3.19 -20.24
C GLY A 98 -3.04 -4.53 -20.93
N HIS A 99 -2.38 -5.51 -20.29
CA HIS A 99 -2.42 -6.91 -20.68
C HIS A 99 -2.59 -7.81 -19.46
N LEU A 100 -2.90 -9.06 -19.68
CA LEU A 100 -3.09 -10.04 -18.63
C LEU A 100 -1.93 -11.02 -18.60
N VAL A 101 -1.39 -11.22 -17.41
CA VAL A 101 -0.44 -12.29 -17.08
C VAL A 101 -1.25 -13.40 -16.39
N ARG A 102 -1.37 -14.55 -17.04
CA ARG A 102 -2.35 -15.57 -16.67
C ARG A 102 -1.85 -16.62 -15.69
N SER A 103 -0.54 -16.69 -15.48
CA SER A 103 0.06 -17.74 -14.65
C SER A 103 1.39 -17.32 -14.03
N ALA A 104 1.83 -18.07 -13.04
CA ALA A 104 3.16 -17.92 -12.44
C ALA A 104 4.29 -18.06 -13.47
N ALA A 105 4.13 -18.96 -14.45
CA ALA A 105 5.10 -19.14 -15.52
C ALA A 105 5.19 -17.90 -16.42
N GLU A 106 4.05 -17.32 -16.82
CA GLU A 106 4.01 -16.07 -17.56
C GLU A 106 4.59 -14.90 -16.77
N LEU A 107 4.28 -14.80 -15.46
CA LEU A 107 4.87 -13.79 -14.59
C LEU A 107 6.39 -13.92 -14.54
N SER A 108 6.90 -15.14 -14.37
CA SER A 108 8.34 -15.40 -14.34
C SER A 108 9.02 -15.04 -15.67
N ALA A 109 8.38 -15.36 -16.81
CA ALA A 109 8.89 -15.05 -18.13
C ALA A 109 8.92 -13.54 -18.44
N GLN A 110 7.97 -12.79 -17.89
CA GLN A 110 7.86 -11.33 -18.09
C GLN A 110 8.47 -10.50 -16.95
N TRP A 111 9.09 -11.15 -15.96
CA TRP A 111 9.54 -10.54 -14.72
C TRP A 111 10.32 -9.26 -14.89
N ASP A 112 11.39 -9.30 -15.67
CA ASP A 112 12.31 -8.18 -15.84
C ASP A 112 11.70 -7.00 -16.64
N ARG A 113 10.63 -7.29 -17.39
CA ARG A 113 9.84 -6.27 -18.10
C ARG A 113 8.81 -5.60 -17.20
N ILE A 114 8.28 -6.34 -16.21
CA ILE A 114 7.30 -5.85 -15.24
C ILE A 114 8.02 -5.13 -14.10
N PHE A 115 8.94 -5.79 -13.45
CA PHE A 115 9.66 -5.27 -12.28
C PHE A 115 10.98 -4.60 -12.71
N THR A 116 10.86 -3.55 -13.50
CA THR A 116 11.99 -2.71 -13.90
C THR A 116 12.62 -2.01 -12.70
N PRO A 117 13.90 -1.58 -12.77
CA PRO A 117 14.54 -0.80 -11.70
C PRO A 117 13.71 0.43 -11.30
N ALA A 118 13.13 1.15 -12.27
CA ALA A 118 12.30 2.32 -12.01
C ALA A 118 11.04 1.96 -11.21
N TYR A 119 10.36 0.85 -11.54
CA TYR A 119 9.18 0.41 -10.81
C TYR A 119 9.55 -0.11 -9.41
N LEU A 120 10.66 -0.84 -9.28
CA LEU A 120 11.16 -1.29 -7.97
C LEU A 120 11.53 -0.11 -7.07
N ASP A 121 12.07 0.99 -7.61
CA ASP A 121 12.39 2.19 -6.84
C ASP A 121 11.14 2.95 -6.36
N ILE A 122 10.02 2.84 -7.07
CA ILE A 122 8.71 3.29 -6.59
C ILE A 122 8.27 2.38 -5.45
N LEU A 123 8.20 1.08 -5.67
CA LEU A 123 7.73 0.12 -4.67
C LEU A 123 8.52 0.16 -3.36
N LYS A 124 9.83 0.39 -3.39
CA LYS A 124 10.67 0.52 -2.18
C LYS A 124 10.24 1.63 -1.24
N LYS A 125 9.52 2.63 -1.73
CA LYS A 125 9.04 3.78 -0.95
C LYS A 125 7.67 3.53 -0.34
N GLU A 126 6.99 2.48 -0.79
CA GLU A 126 5.64 2.15 -0.38
C GLU A 126 5.63 1.28 0.89
N MET A 127 4.52 1.34 1.60
CA MET A 127 4.31 0.57 2.82
C MET A 127 3.00 -0.23 2.70
N PRO A 128 3.05 -1.57 2.64
CA PRO A 128 1.85 -2.40 2.55
C PRO A 128 1.19 -2.57 3.94
N HIS A 129 0.74 -1.46 4.50
CA HIS A 129 0.04 -1.34 5.78
C HIS A 129 -0.95 -0.19 5.67
N ASP A 130 -2.15 -0.35 6.22
CA ASP A 130 -3.25 0.63 6.16
C ASP A 130 -3.50 1.13 4.72
N MET A 131 -3.47 0.23 3.75
CA MET A 131 -3.66 0.54 2.35
C MET A 131 -5.05 1.12 2.11
N SER A 132 -5.15 2.11 1.24
CA SER A 132 -6.43 2.70 0.84
C SER A 132 -7.34 1.67 0.18
N VAL A 133 -8.63 1.68 0.53
CA VAL A 133 -9.63 0.77 -0.06
C VAL A 133 -10.49 1.52 -1.07
N SER A 134 -10.63 0.96 -2.26
CA SER A 134 -11.50 1.48 -3.32
C SER A 134 -12.07 0.35 -4.16
N LYS A 135 -13.38 0.40 -4.41
CA LYS A 135 -14.10 -0.56 -5.29
C LYS A 135 -13.84 -2.03 -4.94
N GLY A 136 -13.76 -2.35 -3.65
CA GLY A 136 -13.53 -3.72 -3.19
C GLY A 136 -12.09 -4.22 -3.36
N GLN A 137 -11.13 -3.35 -3.53
CA GLN A 137 -9.71 -3.65 -3.61
C GLN A 137 -8.90 -2.72 -2.71
N ALA A 138 -7.75 -3.19 -2.22
CA ALA A 138 -6.78 -2.37 -1.50
C ALA A 138 -5.70 -1.88 -2.46
N MET A 139 -5.28 -0.62 -2.28
CA MET A 139 -4.36 0.07 -3.15
C MET A 139 -3.08 0.41 -2.40
N LEU A 140 -1.95 -0.08 -2.88
CA LEU A 140 -0.63 0.28 -2.39
C LEU A 140 -0.12 1.51 -3.15
N GLY A 141 0.40 2.47 -2.40
CA GLY A 141 0.90 3.72 -2.96
C GLY A 141 -0.18 4.55 -3.66
N ALA A 142 0.16 5.19 -4.75
CA ALA A 142 -0.76 5.93 -5.59
C ALA A 142 -1.55 5.04 -6.57
N GLY A 143 -1.65 3.74 -6.30
CA GLY A 143 -2.26 2.74 -7.17
C GLY A 143 -1.24 1.90 -7.92
N ASP A 144 -0.01 1.84 -7.43
CA ASP A 144 1.08 1.09 -8.04
C ASP A 144 0.78 -0.42 -8.05
N VAL A 145 0.19 -0.92 -6.96
CA VAL A 145 -0.31 -2.30 -6.85
C VAL A 145 -1.73 -2.28 -6.29
N TRP A 146 -2.60 -3.06 -6.89
CA TRP A 146 -3.95 -3.33 -6.38
C TRP A 146 -4.06 -4.76 -5.90
N PHE A 147 -4.69 -4.94 -4.75
CA PHE A 147 -4.91 -6.24 -4.13
C PHE A 147 -6.40 -6.56 -4.04
N SER A 148 -6.79 -7.72 -4.57
CA SER A 148 -8.06 -8.37 -4.27
C SER A 148 -7.95 -9.16 -2.96
N SER A 149 -9.05 -9.80 -2.53
CA SER A 149 -9.03 -10.72 -1.39
C SER A 149 -8.00 -11.87 -1.52
N LYS A 150 -7.63 -12.23 -2.75
CA LYS A 150 -6.73 -13.35 -3.04
C LYS A 150 -5.26 -12.95 -3.15
N GLY A 151 -4.96 -11.69 -3.46
CA GLY A 151 -3.60 -11.20 -3.64
C GLY A 151 -3.51 -10.07 -4.66
N ALA A 152 -2.30 -9.80 -5.17
CA ALA A 152 -2.06 -8.77 -6.18
C ALA A 152 -2.85 -9.08 -7.45
N SER A 153 -3.74 -8.17 -7.84
CA SER A 153 -4.66 -8.31 -8.98
C SER A 153 -4.33 -7.38 -10.14
N ALA A 154 -3.70 -6.23 -9.85
CA ALA A 154 -3.22 -5.33 -10.89
C ALA A 154 -1.94 -4.60 -10.49
N LEU A 155 -1.11 -4.30 -11.50
CA LEU A 155 0.10 -3.50 -11.40
C LEU A 155 -0.02 -2.33 -12.37
N ASN A 156 0.34 -1.13 -11.92
CA ASN A 156 0.43 0.07 -12.74
C ASN A 156 1.89 0.48 -12.83
N LEU A 157 2.50 0.23 -13.98
CA LEU A 157 3.90 0.54 -14.24
C LEU A 157 4.03 2.00 -14.70
N PRO A 158 5.16 2.65 -14.33
CA PRO A 158 5.46 4.01 -14.77
C PRO A 158 5.66 4.11 -16.29
#